data_f1dc3c03867c8504a3a544d6ab3a925d
#
_entry.id   f1dc3c03867c8504a3a544d6ab3a925d
#
_cell.length_a   1.000
_cell.length_b   1.000
_cell.length_c   1.000
_cell.angle_alpha   90.00
_cell.angle_beta   90.00
_cell.angle_gamma   90.00
#
_symmetry.space_group_name_H-M   'P 1'
#
loop_
_entity.id
_entity.type
_entity.pdbx_description
1 polymer ?
#
loop_
_entity_poly.entity_id
_entity_poly.type
_entity_poly.pdbx_seq_one_letter_code
_entity_poly.pdbx_strand_id
1 'polypeptide(L)'
;MVEAMVSSVKNVASALMLGVLMFVLSGCGADAPYPNKTITIVCPWAAGGGTDRLSRFIAADLKKRLGVPCVVANRTGGKGAVGHSYGANARPDGYTITMGTFELSTMHWMGISPLTYQDFTPLMQLNADAAALFVKADSPWADVSALFDEIKSKPKAIKMSGTATGGAWDLARAGMMLTADVPVDDVIWVPSQGSAPSIKELLGGHVDVVCCSLPEAAAQ
;
A
#
# COMPACT_ATOMS: atom_id res chain seq x y z
N MET A 1 -42.37 -60.12 29.83
CA MET A 1 -42.59 -58.67 30.14
C MET A 1 -41.28 -57.86 30.22
N VAL A 2 -40.24 -58.39 30.84
CA VAL A 2 -38.94 -57.70 30.99
C VAL A 2 -38.19 -57.55 29.63
N GLU A 3 -38.19 -58.58 28.77
CA GLU A 3 -37.54 -58.54 27.46
C GLU A 3 -38.15 -57.54 26.47
N ALA A 4 -39.47 -57.38 26.49
CA ALA A 4 -40.14 -56.37 25.66
C ALA A 4 -39.81 -54.94 26.10
N MET A 5 -39.64 -54.73 27.41
CA MET A 5 -39.21 -53.42 27.95
C MET A 5 -37.77 -53.10 27.54
N VAL A 6 -36.85 -54.07 27.63
CA VAL A 6 -35.44 -53.89 27.23
C VAL A 6 -35.29 -53.59 25.75
N SER A 7 -36.08 -54.27 24.88
CA SER A 7 -36.10 -54.01 23.43
C SER A 7 -36.62 -52.59 23.14
N SER A 8 -37.66 -52.13 23.84
CA SER A 8 -38.22 -50.78 23.65
C SER A 8 -37.21 -49.68 24.02
N VAL A 9 -36.50 -49.88 25.14
CA VAL A 9 -35.46 -48.92 25.59
C VAL A 9 -34.28 -48.85 24.61
N LYS A 10 -33.86 -50.00 24.07
CA LYS A 10 -32.79 -50.02 23.03
C LYS A 10 -33.20 -49.29 21.74
N ASN A 11 -34.42 -49.46 21.29
CA ASN A 11 -34.93 -48.79 20.11
C ASN A 11 -35.06 -47.27 20.30
N VAL A 12 -35.50 -46.81 21.49
CA VAL A 12 -35.56 -45.38 21.81
C VAL A 12 -34.18 -44.79 21.91
N ALA A 13 -33.21 -45.47 22.51
CA ALA A 13 -31.83 -45.02 22.62
C ALA A 13 -31.16 -44.92 21.23
N SER A 14 -31.41 -45.92 20.34
CA SER A 14 -30.89 -45.89 18.96
C SER A 14 -31.52 -44.77 18.11
N ALA A 15 -32.79 -44.51 18.27
CA ALA A 15 -33.48 -43.40 17.60
C ALA A 15 -32.99 -42.03 18.05
N LEU A 16 -32.74 -41.86 19.38
CA LEU A 16 -32.15 -40.66 19.95
C LEU A 16 -30.69 -40.44 19.44
N MET A 17 -29.88 -41.50 19.38
CA MET A 17 -28.52 -41.42 18.89
C MET A 17 -28.47 -41.05 17.41
N LEU A 18 -29.37 -41.62 16.57
CA LEU A 18 -29.49 -41.29 15.16
C LEU A 18 -29.96 -39.86 14.95
N GLY A 19 -30.87 -39.35 15.78
CA GLY A 19 -31.37 -37.99 15.75
C GLY A 19 -30.27 -36.96 16.11
N VAL A 20 -29.47 -37.27 17.14
CA VAL A 20 -28.31 -36.44 17.52
C VAL A 20 -27.22 -36.44 16.43
N LEU A 21 -26.97 -37.58 15.81
CA LEU A 21 -25.99 -37.70 14.71
C LEU A 21 -26.43 -36.91 13.46
N MET A 22 -27.74 -36.92 13.12
CA MET A 22 -28.26 -36.09 12.03
C MET A 22 -28.21 -34.59 12.33
N PHE A 23 -28.36 -34.18 13.60
CA PHE A 23 -28.28 -32.77 13.99
C PHE A 23 -26.85 -32.23 13.92
N VAL A 24 -25.83 -33.06 14.18
CA VAL A 24 -24.42 -32.71 14.09
C VAL A 24 -23.96 -32.59 12.63
N LEU A 25 -24.54 -33.36 11.71
CA LEU A 25 -24.23 -33.32 10.28
C LEU A 25 -24.88 -32.14 9.53
N SER A 26 -25.92 -31.52 10.10
CA SER A 26 -26.59 -30.35 9.51
C SER A 26 -25.85 -29.03 9.79
N GLY A 27 -24.76 -29.05 10.56
CA GLY A 27 -23.97 -27.88 10.94
C GLY A 27 -22.88 -27.45 9.94
N CYS A 28 -22.72 -28.12 8.79
CA CYS A 28 -21.93 -27.57 7.67
C CYS A 28 -22.75 -26.48 7.00
N GLY A 29 -22.77 -25.29 7.62
CA GLY A 29 -23.26 -24.08 6.96
C GLY A 29 -22.49 -23.94 5.65
N ALA A 30 -23.15 -23.96 4.52
CA ALA A 30 -22.57 -23.56 3.27
C ALA A 30 -21.96 -22.17 3.49
N ASP A 31 -20.64 -22.06 3.32
CA ASP A 31 -19.98 -20.75 3.44
C ASP A 31 -20.73 -19.77 2.56
N ALA A 32 -21.14 -18.64 3.15
CA ALA A 32 -21.82 -17.61 2.39
C ALA A 32 -20.96 -17.23 1.16
N PRO A 33 -21.58 -16.96 0.01
CA PRO A 33 -20.84 -16.73 -1.23
C PRO A 33 -19.85 -15.55 -1.04
N TYR A 34 -18.68 -15.67 -1.64
CA TYR A 34 -17.69 -14.58 -1.67
C TYR A 34 -18.21 -13.38 -2.46
N PRO A 35 -17.98 -12.13 -1.98
CA PRO A 35 -17.42 -11.76 -0.68
C PRO A 35 -18.51 -11.67 0.41
N ASN A 36 -18.23 -12.17 1.61
CA ASN A 36 -19.17 -12.17 2.74
C ASN A 36 -18.63 -11.50 4.02
N LYS A 37 -17.40 -10.97 3.96
CA LYS A 37 -16.74 -10.28 5.09
C LYS A 37 -15.92 -9.09 4.57
N THR A 38 -15.36 -8.30 5.48
CA THR A 38 -14.55 -7.12 5.16
C THR A 38 -13.36 -7.46 4.27
N ILE A 39 -13.17 -6.67 3.20
CA ILE A 39 -11.98 -6.68 2.36
C ILE A 39 -11.03 -5.60 2.87
N THR A 40 -9.76 -5.94 3.05
CA THR A 40 -8.70 -5.03 3.47
C THR A 40 -7.81 -4.67 2.28
N ILE A 41 -7.66 -3.39 2.00
CA ILE A 41 -6.67 -2.88 1.03
C ILE A 41 -5.44 -2.41 1.81
N VAL A 42 -4.32 -3.07 1.59
CA VAL A 42 -3.03 -2.72 2.20
C VAL A 42 -2.38 -1.62 1.39
N CYS A 43 -2.11 -0.49 2.04
CA CYS A 43 -1.37 0.63 1.48
C CYS A 43 0.03 0.68 2.13
N PRO A 44 1.14 0.55 1.38
CA PRO A 44 2.49 0.51 1.95
C PRO A 44 3.04 1.89 2.36
N TRP A 45 2.28 2.96 2.16
CA TRP A 45 2.69 4.35 2.37
C TRP A 45 1.80 5.08 3.37
N ALA A 46 2.26 6.25 3.80
CA ALA A 46 1.56 7.07 4.79
C ALA A 46 0.19 7.53 4.29
N ALA A 47 -0.72 7.68 5.24
CA ALA A 47 -2.05 8.23 4.99
C ALA A 47 -1.98 9.65 4.41
N GLY A 48 -2.88 9.95 3.46
CA GLY A 48 -2.97 11.23 2.76
C GLY A 48 -2.05 11.36 1.54
N GLY A 49 -1.13 10.42 1.30
CA GLY A 49 -0.33 10.34 0.06
C GLY A 49 -1.13 9.79 -1.12
N GLY A 50 -0.54 9.81 -2.31
CA GLY A 50 -1.20 9.38 -3.54
C GLY A 50 -1.72 7.96 -3.49
N THR A 51 -0.89 7.01 -3.04
CA THR A 51 -1.28 5.60 -2.90
C THR A 51 -2.43 5.41 -1.90
N ASP A 52 -2.42 6.12 -0.78
CA ASP A 52 -3.51 6.05 0.23
C ASP A 52 -4.82 6.59 -0.32
N ARG A 53 -4.78 7.73 -1.00
CA ARG A 53 -5.98 8.35 -1.61
C ARG A 53 -6.59 7.44 -2.66
N LEU A 54 -5.76 6.86 -3.53
CA LEU A 54 -6.21 5.89 -4.52
C LEU A 54 -6.78 4.63 -3.85
N SER A 55 -6.12 4.12 -2.80
CA SER A 55 -6.63 2.99 -2.01
C SER A 55 -8.02 3.27 -1.44
N ARG A 56 -8.24 4.46 -0.88
CA ARG A 56 -9.54 4.86 -0.32
C ARG A 56 -10.62 5.02 -1.39
N PHE A 57 -10.25 5.56 -2.56
CA PHE A 57 -11.15 5.65 -3.69
C PHE A 57 -11.62 4.26 -4.15
N ILE A 58 -10.68 3.33 -4.33
CA ILE A 58 -10.99 1.94 -4.70
C ILE A 58 -11.80 1.24 -3.60
N ALA A 59 -11.45 1.43 -2.32
CA ALA A 59 -12.22 0.86 -1.19
C ALA A 59 -13.68 1.32 -1.21
N ALA A 60 -13.94 2.59 -1.49
CA ALA A 60 -15.28 3.13 -1.57
C ALA A 60 -16.07 2.55 -2.75
N ASP A 61 -15.45 2.42 -3.93
CA ASP A 61 -16.08 1.82 -5.11
C ASP A 61 -16.36 0.33 -4.92
N LEU A 62 -15.39 -0.44 -4.41
CA LEU A 62 -15.56 -1.86 -4.11
C LEU A 62 -16.66 -2.09 -3.07
N LYS A 63 -16.71 -1.29 -1.99
CA LYS A 63 -17.79 -1.35 -1.01
C LYS A 63 -19.16 -1.19 -1.68
N LYS A 64 -19.28 -0.22 -2.59
CA LYS A 64 -20.54 0.05 -3.31
C LYS A 64 -20.94 -1.11 -4.21
N ARG A 65 -19.97 -1.74 -4.90
CA ARG A 65 -20.24 -2.81 -5.87
C ARG A 65 -20.45 -4.18 -5.23
N LEU A 66 -19.67 -4.47 -4.18
CA LEU A 66 -19.63 -5.80 -3.57
C LEU A 66 -20.56 -5.94 -2.35
N GLY A 67 -21.08 -4.84 -1.81
CA GLY A 67 -21.99 -4.86 -0.67
C GLY A 67 -21.34 -5.22 0.68
N VAL A 68 -20.01 -5.37 0.73
CA VAL A 68 -19.26 -5.66 1.96
C VAL A 68 -18.37 -4.48 2.34
N PRO A 69 -18.01 -4.33 3.64
CA PRO A 69 -17.07 -3.29 4.05
C PRO A 69 -15.71 -3.46 3.36
N CYS A 70 -15.15 -2.35 2.85
CA CYS A 70 -13.78 -2.30 2.33
C CYS A 70 -13.02 -1.23 3.12
N VAL A 71 -11.87 -1.60 3.70
CA VAL A 71 -11.09 -0.73 4.57
C VAL A 71 -9.66 -0.62 4.06
N VAL A 72 -9.02 0.53 4.32
CA VAL A 72 -7.61 0.74 3.98
C VAL A 72 -6.77 0.62 5.24
N ALA A 73 -5.72 -0.21 5.17
CA ALA A 73 -4.73 -0.38 6.22
C ALA A 73 -3.36 0.15 5.74
N ASN A 74 -2.94 1.29 6.28
CA ASN A 74 -1.60 1.82 6.02
C ASN A 74 -0.56 1.00 6.79
N ARG A 75 0.35 0.34 6.08
CA ARG A 75 1.45 -0.48 6.62
C ARG A 75 2.77 0.08 6.14
N THR A 76 3.20 1.17 6.78
CA THR A 76 4.42 1.90 6.41
C THR A 76 5.67 1.27 7.00
N GLY A 77 6.84 1.63 6.44
CA GLY A 77 8.15 1.23 6.95
C GLY A 77 8.94 0.36 5.97
N GLY A 78 10.25 0.26 6.24
CA GLY A 78 11.16 -0.53 5.40
C GLY A 78 11.16 -0.13 3.93
N LYS A 79 10.97 1.16 3.62
CA LYS A 79 10.90 1.66 2.23
C LYS A 79 9.77 0.97 1.43
N GLY A 80 8.61 0.76 2.06
CA GLY A 80 7.46 0.05 1.50
C GLY A 80 7.47 -1.47 1.72
N ALA A 81 8.59 -2.06 2.14
CA ALA A 81 8.70 -3.51 2.31
C ALA A 81 7.74 -4.07 3.36
N VAL A 82 7.43 -3.32 4.43
CA VAL A 82 6.49 -3.77 5.47
C VAL A 82 5.10 -4.04 4.89
N GLY A 83 4.56 -3.09 4.11
CA GLY A 83 3.24 -3.24 3.51
C GLY A 83 3.20 -4.31 2.43
N HIS A 84 4.20 -4.33 1.55
CA HIS A 84 4.28 -5.34 0.50
C HIS A 84 4.46 -6.76 1.07
N SER A 85 5.34 -6.94 2.09
CA SER A 85 5.49 -8.24 2.76
C SER A 85 4.22 -8.69 3.46
N TYR A 86 3.50 -7.76 4.09
CA TYR A 86 2.22 -8.10 4.71
C TYR A 86 1.23 -8.65 3.67
N GLY A 87 1.15 -8.01 2.50
CA GLY A 87 0.29 -8.46 1.41
C GLY A 87 0.70 -9.79 0.81
N ALA A 88 1.99 -9.97 0.51
CA ALA A 88 2.53 -11.21 -0.06
C ALA A 88 2.31 -12.43 0.86
N ASN A 89 2.35 -12.23 2.18
CA ASN A 89 2.13 -13.29 3.17
C ASN A 89 0.67 -13.44 3.59
N ALA A 90 -0.25 -12.64 3.06
CA ALA A 90 -1.67 -12.78 3.34
C ALA A 90 -2.24 -14.04 2.70
N ARG A 91 -3.33 -14.57 3.25
CA ARG A 91 -4.05 -15.69 2.63
C ARG A 91 -4.59 -15.27 1.26
N PRO A 92 -4.42 -16.09 0.21
CA PRO A 92 -4.90 -15.76 -1.13
C PRO A 92 -6.42 -16.06 -1.28
N ASP A 93 -7.21 -15.55 -0.34
CA ASP A 93 -8.66 -15.78 -0.25
C ASP A 93 -9.49 -14.60 -0.80
N GLY A 94 -8.82 -13.58 -1.38
CA GLY A 94 -9.46 -12.40 -1.95
C GLY A 94 -9.84 -11.32 -0.94
N TYR A 95 -9.63 -11.52 0.38
CA TYR A 95 -9.98 -10.53 1.40
C TYR A 95 -8.84 -9.59 1.78
N THR A 96 -7.64 -9.82 1.24
CA THR A 96 -6.52 -8.88 1.36
C THR A 96 -6.03 -8.53 -0.05
N ILE A 97 -6.15 -7.26 -0.41
CA ILE A 97 -5.66 -6.70 -1.67
C ILE A 97 -4.51 -5.76 -1.32
N THR A 98 -3.41 -5.81 -2.06
CA THR A 98 -2.24 -4.96 -1.81
C THR A 98 -2.06 -3.96 -2.95
N MET A 99 -1.84 -2.71 -2.57
CA MET A 99 -1.40 -1.69 -3.53
C MET A 99 0.07 -1.94 -3.85
N GLY A 100 0.33 -2.51 -5.03
CA GLY A 100 1.69 -2.63 -5.56
C GLY A 100 2.18 -1.27 -6.02
N THR A 101 3.38 -0.87 -5.60
CA THR A 101 4.01 0.39 -6.01
C THR A 101 5.34 0.13 -6.69
N PHE A 102 5.93 1.18 -7.27
CA PHE A 102 7.19 1.12 -8.01
C PHE A 102 8.29 0.35 -7.27
N GLU A 103 8.32 0.44 -5.95
CA GLU A 103 9.36 -0.18 -5.11
C GLU A 103 9.41 -1.71 -5.21
N LEU A 104 8.32 -2.38 -5.59
CA LEU A 104 8.34 -3.81 -5.90
C LEU A 104 9.32 -4.17 -7.04
N SER A 105 9.60 -3.22 -7.95
CA SER A 105 10.56 -3.42 -9.02
C SER A 105 12.02 -3.20 -8.61
N THR A 106 12.27 -2.58 -7.46
CA THR A 106 13.62 -2.14 -7.05
C THR A 106 14.09 -2.71 -5.72
N MET A 107 13.17 -3.05 -4.80
CA MET A 107 13.56 -3.41 -3.41
C MET A 107 14.46 -4.64 -3.31
N HIS A 108 14.31 -5.62 -4.19
CA HIS A 108 15.17 -6.82 -4.20
C HIS A 108 16.58 -6.49 -4.72
N TRP A 109 16.72 -5.61 -5.71
CA TRP A 109 18.01 -5.13 -6.19
C TRP A 109 18.76 -4.30 -5.15
N MET A 110 18.02 -3.60 -4.30
CA MET A 110 18.57 -2.77 -3.24
C MET A 110 18.84 -3.54 -1.93
N GLY A 111 18.60 -4.84 -1.90
CA GLY A 111 18.76 -5.67 -0.68
C GLY A 111 17.82 -5.32 0.46
N ILE A 112 16.70 -4.64 0.17
CA ILE A 112 15.70 -4.23 1.16
C ILE A 112 14.77 -5.39 1.51
N SER A 113 14.35 -6.15 0.50
CA SER A 113 13.46 -7.30 0.62
C SER A 113 13.66 -8.22 -0.59
N PRO A 114 13.55 -9.54 -0.45
CA PRO A 114 13.59 -10.45 -1.58
C PRO A 114 12.34 -10.39 -2.48
N LEU A 115 11.29 -9.69 -2.05
CA LEU A 115 10.03 -9.61 -2.79
C LEU A 115 10.18 -9.00 -4.17
N THR A 116 9.43 -9.57 -5.10
CA THR A 116 9.27 -9.11 -6.48
C THR A 116 7.79 -9.03 -6.84
N TYR A 117 7.49 -8.58 -8.03
CA TYR A 117 6.11 -8.63 -8.56
C TYR A 117 5.59 -10.06 -8.72
N GLN A 118 6.45 -11.08 -8.80
CA GLN A 118 6.10 -12.49 -8.94
C GLN A 118 5.45 -13.08 -7.68
N ASP A 119 5.64 -12.42 -6.53
CA ASP A 119 5.00 -12.82 -5.27
C ASP A 119 3.52 -12.38 -5.19
N PHE A 120 2.99 -11.76 -6.25
CA PHE A 120 1.64 -11.23 -6.30
C PHE A 120 0.92 -11.66 -7.59
N THR A 121 -0.40 -11.78 -7.50
CA THR A 121 -1.26 -11.85 -8.69
C THR A 121 -1.73 -10.44 -9.03
N PRO A 122 -1.29 -9.84 -10.17
CA PRO A 122 -1.71 -8.50 -10.55
C PRO A 122 -3.18 -8.52 -10.97
N LEU A 123 -3.96 -7.57 -10.46
CA LEU A 123 -5.37 -7.40 -10.82
C LEU A 123 -5.53 -6.36 -11.92
N MET A 124 -4.97 -5.17 -11.72
CA MET A 124 -5.01 -4.07 -12.69
C MET A 124 -3.99 -2.98 -12.36
N GLN A 125 -3.61 -2.20 -13.37
CA GLN A 125 -2.92 -0.94 -13.16
C GLN A 125 -3.95 0.15 -12.88
N LEU A 126 -3.75 0.90 -11.78
CA LEU A 126 -4.68 1.93 -11.32
C LEU A 126 -4.32 3.33 -11.81
N ASN A 127 -3.02 3.65 -11.88
CA ASN A 127 -2.52 4.93 -12.37
C ASN A 127 -1.10 4.81 -12.94
N ALA A 128 -0.65 5.88 -13.59
CA ALA A 128 0.72 6.10 -14.01
C ALA A 128 1.00 7.61 -13.95
N ASP A 129 1.63 8.04 -12.87
CA ASP A 129 1.90 9.46 -12.61
C ASP A 129 3.32 9.85 -13.03
N ALA A 130 3.46 11.01 -13.68
CA ALA A 130 4.76 11.60 -13.95
C ALA A 130 5.30 12.29 -12.68
N ALA A 131 6.64 12.24 -12.52
CA ALA A 131 7.33 12.97 -11.48
C ALA A 131 7.41 14.47 -11.81
N ALA A 132 7.33 15.30 -10.77
CA ALA A 132 7.57 16.73 -10.85
C ALA A 132 8.31 17.21 -9.60
N LEU A 133 8.96 18.37 -9.71
CA LEU A 133 9.60 19.05 -8.59
C LEU A 133 8.70 20.17 -8.10
N PHE A 134 8.55 20.27 -6.79
CA PHE A 134 7.73 21.29 -6.13
C PHE A 134 8.58 22.07 -5.14
N VAL A 135 8.39 23.37 -5.16
CA VAL A 135 9.00 24.34 -4.23
C VAL A 135 7.90 25.21 -3.64
N LYS A 136 8.19 25.96 -2.58
CA LYS A 136 7.25 26.95 -2.05
C LYS A 136 7.08 28.08 -3.06
N ALA A 137 5.92 28.74 -3.03
CA ALA A 137 5.61 29.84 -3.93
C ALA A 137 6.55 31.05 -3.78
N ASP A 138 7.14 31.20 -2.63
CA ASP A 138 8.13 32.26 -2.29
C ASP A 138 9.59 31.82 -2.49
N SER A 139 9.83 30.68 -3.14
CA SER A 139 11.19 30.21 -3.42
C SER A 139 11.90 31.14 -4.43
N PRO A 140 13.24 31.21 -4.38
CA PRO A 140 14.00 32.11 -5.27
C PRO A 140 14.12 31.59 -6.71
N TRP A 141 13.71 30.35 -6.99
CA TRP A 141 13.88 29.70 -8.28
C TRP A 141 12.64 29.91 -9.14
N ALA A 142 12.81 30.61 -10.28
CA ALA A 142 11.72 30.83 -11.23
C ALA A 142 11.36 29.59 -12.03
N ASP A 143 12.32 28.68 -12.22
CA ASP A 143 12.16 27.44 -12.97
C ASP A 143 13.17 26.37 -12.52
N VAL A 144 13.11 25.19 -13.14
CA VAL A 144 13.98 24.06 -12.80
C VAL A 144 15.44 24.33 -13.17
N SER A 145 15.71 25.15 -14.19
CA SER A 145 17.08 25.52 -14.58
C SER A 145 17.76 26.34 -13.50
N ALA A 146 17.07 27.37 -12.97
CA ALA A 146 17.56 28.17 -11.87
C ALA A 146 17.84 27.35 -10.60
N LEU A 147 16.98 26.36 -10.29
CA LEU A 147 17.21 25.41 -9.21
C LEU A 147 18.49 24.59 -9.43
N PHE A 148 18.67 24.03 -10.63
CA PHE A 148 19.83 23.18 -10.93
C PHE A 148 21.14 24.01 -10.98
N ASP A 149 21.08 25.23 -11.44
CA ASP A 149 22.25 26.16 -11.40
C ASP A 149 22.64 26.49 -9.96
N GLU A 150 21.66 26.70 -9.07
CA GLU A 150 21.92 26.88 -7.64
C GLU A 150 22.56 25.63 -7.02
N ILE A 151 22.06 24.42 -7.33
CA ILE A 151 22.64 23.18 -6.85
C ILE A 151 24.09 23.03 -7.30
N LYS A 152 24.39 23.27 -8.58
CA LYS A 152 25.75 23.22 -9.11
C LYS A 152 26.69 24.23 -8.46
N SER A 153 26.18 25.43 -8.17
CA SER A 153 26.98 26.49 -7.57
C SER A 153 27.22 26.29 -6.07
N LYS A 154 26.31 25.61 -5.38
CA LYS A 154 26.35 25.37 -3.93
C LYS A 154 26.01 23.90 -3.62
N PRO A 155 26.90 22.95 -3.88
CA PRO A 155 26.67 21.54 -3.58
C PRO A 155 26.27 21.32 -2.12
N LYS A 156 25.27 20.46 -1.92
CA LYS A 156 24.72 20.09 -0.60
C LYS A 156 24.06 21.22 0.21
N ALA A 157 23.76 22.35 -0.45
CA ALA A 157 22.97 23.40 0.19
C ALA A 157 21.48 23.11 0.17
N ILE A 158 20.99 22.42 -0.85
CA ILE A 158 19.58 22.14 -1.10
C ILE A 158 19.17 20.78 -0.51
N LYS A 159 18.09 20.80 0.27
CA LYS A 159 17.46 19.60 0.81
C LYS A 159 16.25 19.22 -0.04
N MET A 160 16.21 17.98 -0.53
CA MET A 160 15.10 17.45 -1.29
C MET A 160 14.46 16.27 -0.58
N SER A 161 13.16 16.07 -0.76
CA SER A 161 12.40 14.93 -0.20
C SER A 161 11.40 14.40 -1.22
N GLY A 162 10.69 13.31 -0.87
CA GLY A 162 9.67 12.68 -1.72
C GLY A 162 9.23 11.34 -1.15
N THR A 163 10.09 10.32 -1.27
CA THR A 163 9.90 8.98 -0.71
C THR A 163 11.13 8.54 0.07
N ALA A 164 11.19 7.27 0.43
CA ALA A 164 12.40 6.65 0.98
C ALA A 164 13.54 6.68 -0.05
N THR A 165 14.78 6.63 0.43
CA THR A 165 15.97 6.52 -0.44
C THR A 165 15.86 5.29 -1.35
N GLY A 166 16.02 5.50 -2.66
CA GLY A 166 15.84 4.48 -3.71
C GLY A 166 14.38 4.19 -4.05
N GLY A 167 13.41 4.93 -3.48
CA GLY A 167 12.02 4.88 -3.88
C GLY A 167 11.75 5.66 -5.17
N ALA A 168 10.50 5.59 -5.65
CA ALA A 168 10.10 6.15 -6.94
C ALA A 168 10.54 7.60 -7.15
N TRP A 169 10.26 8.46 -6.18
CA TRP A 169 10.54 9.89 -6.33
C TRP A 169 12.02 10.26 -6.13
N ASP A 170 12.77 9.48 -5.35
CA ASP A 170 14.23 9.66 -5.27
C ASP A 170 14.91 9.27 -6.57
N LEU A 171 14.52 8.16 -7.18
CA LEU A 171 15.08 7.74 -8.46
C LEU A 171 14.67 8.67 -9.60
N ALA A 172 13.43 9.16 -9.59
CA ALA A 172 12.98 10.15 -10.57
C ALA A 172 13.76 11.46 -10.47
N ARG A 173 13.97 11.99 -9.25
CA ARG A 173 14.82 13.15 -8.98
C ARG A 173 16.25 12.91 -9.48
N ALA A 174 16.83 11.76 -9.14
CA ALA A 174 18.18 11.41 -9.57
C ALA A 174 18.30 11.37 -11.11
N GLY A 175 17.32 10.79 -11.81
CA GLY A 175 17.26 10.78 -13.27
C GLY A 175 17.18 12.19 -13.88
N MET A 176 16.34 13.07 -13.31
CA MET A 176 16.25 14.47 -13.76
C MET A 176 17.58 15.20 -13.58
N MET A 177 18.25 15.03 -12.44
CA MET A 177 19.54 15.66 -12.17
C MET A 177 20.62 15.17 -13.13
N LEU A 178 20.73 13.87 -13.35
CA LEU A 178 21.69 13.29 -14.29
C LEU A 178 21.47 13.79 -15.73
N THR A 179 20.21 13.94 -16.15
CA THR A 179 19.88 14.47 -17.48
C THR A 179 20.30 15.94 -17.64
N ALA A 180 20.36 16.68 -16.53
CA ALA A 180 20.77 18.09 -16.49
C ALA A 180 22.26 18.27 -16.16
N ASP A 181 23.06 17.20 -16.18
CA ASP A 181 24.47 17.21 -15.77
C ASP A 181 24.68 17.78 -14.35
N VAL A 182 23.78 17.43 -13.43
CA VAL A 182 23.88 17.77 -12.01
C VAL A 182 24.24 16.50 -11.23
N PRO A 183 25.35 16.48 -10.47
CA PRO A 183 25.67 15.32 -9.64
C PRO A 183 24.56 15.03 -8.62
N VAL A 184 24.16 13.75 -8.53
CA VAL A 184 23.05 13.32 -7.65
C VAL A 184 23.35 13.60 -6.18
N ASP A 185 24.62 13.57 -5.81
CA ASP A 185 25.09 13.80 -4.43
C ASP A 185 25.22 15.29 -4.05
N ASP A 186 24.96 16.20 -4.97
CA ASP A 186 24.99 17.65 -4.73
C ASP A 186 23.75 18.16 -4.01
N VAL A 187 22.77 17.29 -3.74
CA VAL A 187 21.63 17.58 -2.87
C VAL A 187 21.62 16.67 -1.64
N ILE A 188 21.01 17.13 -0.55
CA ILE A 188 20.74 16.30 0.63
C ILE A 188 19.35 15.68 0.43
N TRP A 189 19.28 14.36 0.21
CA TRP A 189 18.01 13.65 0.19
C TRP A 189 17.53 13.36 1.60
N VAL A 190 16.34 13.87 1.96
CA VAL A 190 15.66 13.62 3.23
C VAL A 190 14.58 12.54 3.00
N PRO A 191 14.81 11.29 3.41
CA PRO A 191 13.87 10.21 3.14
C PRO A 191 12.56 10.38 3.91
N SER A 192 11.45 9.95 3.31
CA SER A 192 10.10 10.09 3.85
C SER A 192 9.27 8.82 3.63
N GLN A 193 8.17 8.70 4.38
CA GLN A 193 7.19 7.61 4.23
C GLN A 193 6.14 7.89 3.13
N GLY A 194 6.48 8.74 2.16
CA GLY A 194 5.65 9.11 1.02
C GLY A 194 5.53 10.62 0.84
N SER A 195 4.79 11.04 -0.19
CA SER A 195 4.64 12.44 -0.59
C SER A 195 3.96 13.33 0.46
N ALA A 196 2.92 12.84 1.14
CA ALA A 196 2.19 13.66 2.10
C ALA A 196 3.06 14.19 3.26
N PRO A 197 3.86 13.36 3.98
CA PRO A 197 4.80 13.89 4.95
C PRO A 197 5.89 14.77 4.32
N SER A 198 6.41 14.45 3.12
CA SER A 198 7.41 15.28 2.44
C SER A 198 6.90 16.69 2.14
N ILE A 199 5.66 16.82 1.69
CA ILE A 199 5.04 18.12 1.39
C ILE A 199 4.85 18.93 2.67
N LYS A 200 4.52 18.29 3.79
CA LYS A 200 4.46 18.98 5.10
C LYS A 200 5.82 19.52 5.51
N GLU A 201 6.90 18.76 5.29
CA GLU A 201 8.27 19.24 5.53
C GLU A 201 8.62 20.42 4.63
N LEU A 202 8.19 20.43 3.35
CA LEU A 202 8.36 21.56 2.45
C LEU A 202 7.62 22.80 2.95
N LEU A 203 6.34 22.66 3.29
CA LEU A 203 5.53 23.76 3.79
C LEU A 203 6.06 24.29 5.12
N GLY A 204 6.62 23.42 5.96
CA GLY A 204 7.29 23.77 7.21
C GLY A 204 8.70 24.40 7.04
N GLY A 205 9.25 24.39 5.81
CA GLY A 205 10.60 24.92 5.54
C GLY A 205 11.75 24.03 6.02
N HIS A 206 11.47 22.74 6.26
CA HIS A 206 12.48 21.76 6.67
C HIS A 206 13.22 21.14 5.48
N VAL A 207 12.59 21.15 4.30
CA VAL A 207 13.19 20.85 3.01
C VAL A 207 12.85 21.95 2.00
N ASP A 208 13.66 22.06 0.95
CA ASP A 208 13.56 23.14 -0.04
C ASP A 208 12.76 22.71 -1.26
N VAL A 209 12.83 21.42 -1.61
CA VAL A 209 12.20 20.84 -2.79
C VAL A 209 11.58 19.49 -2.46
N VAL A 210 10.41 19.22 -3.03
CA VAL A 210 9.79 17.87 -3.00
C VAL A 210 9.66 17.35 -4.41
N CYS A 211 10.10 16.10 -4.62
CA CYS A 211 9.80 15.34 -5.82
C CYS A 211 8.59 14.43 -5.54
N CYS A 212 7.51 14.63 -6.28
CA CYS A 212 6.33 13.76 -6.24
C CYS A 212 5.47 13.98 -7.51
N SER A 213 4.31 13.35 -7.61
CA SER A 213 3.39 13.63 -8.71
C SER A 213 2.56 14.89 -8.48
N LEU A 214 2.11 15.51 -9.57
CA LEU A 214 1.24 16.70 -9.47
C LEU A 214 -0.05 16.45 -8.68
N PRO A 215 -0.79 15.32 -8.86
CA PRO A 215 -1.97 15.05 -8.05
C PRO A 215 -1.68 14.91 -6.54
N GLU A 216 -0.49 14.46 -6.17
CA GLU A 216 -0.08 14.36 -4.77
C GLU A 216 0.14 15.73 -4.15
N ALA A 217 0.83 16.64 -4.86
CA ALA A 217 1.08 18.00 -4.40
C ALA A 217 -0.20 18.83 -4.35
N ALA A 218 -1.04 18.77 -5.38
CA ALA A 218 -2.29 19.52 -5.48
C ALA A 218 -3.32 19.15 -4.39
N ALA A 219 -3.08 18.07 -3.69
CA ALA A 219 -3.98 17.54 -2.67
C ALA A 219 -3.66 18.03 -1.24
N GLN A 220 -2.57 18.72 -1.03
CA GLN A 220 -2.07 19.21 0.27
C GLN A 220 -2.17 20.73 0.32
#